data_c6efce0e4431e6ba996a992e322873bb
#
_entry.id   c6efce0e4431e6ba996a992e322873bb
#
_cell.length_a   1.000
_cell.length_b   1.000
_cell.length_c   1.000
_cell.angle_alpha   90.00
_cell.angle_beta   90.00
_cell.angle_gamma   90.00
#
_symmetry.space_group_name_H-M   'P 1'
#
loop_
_entity.id
_entity.type
_entity.pdbx_description
1 polymer ?
#
loop_
_entity_poly.entity_id
_entity_poly.type
_entity_poly.pdbx_seq_one_letter_code
_entity_poly.pdbx_strand_id
1 'polypeptide(L)'
;MAARKAGAALAVLMLSTALTACQPDGSTDAAAPTTAPTATDQSSAPVDTPTNGSTTGGSSSDGSATTGSTDGSQGDAPRGLESFYNQTITWEDCSNETTTFQCGTVTVPLDYEHPDGKTISIALKKLPALDGDAEHGSLFFNPGGPGGSGVTMVAALASASMENLRGSYDIIGFDPRGVGQSTPITCWSEDEIKQHLANPSDGAGPTNPLKGVMYKNVAAQDKIDRGASNAARCAKHSEVPELLDHVGTRDVIRDLDVLRATNGNAKLNYLGVSYGTYIGALYADLFPGHVGRTVLDSAMDPSKQSYGEGRAEQVTFYEGVLRQYVEHCQAQTGCPLTGSTDKAVSQLAAFVNGLDKNPLTASDSDATVNTQEATDIIMQLAVRRPDWDGLTAMLTPAMTNHDGTLMAKAKQGSNKSSTMTVEAAAYIANTEIMFAAVVCNDYPDTDNAASEMDAQAATERKAHPFFGGTSSAMEAYCRGWGHHAQTPPQKIQVKGSDPFLVVGIKGDTQTLYSWSQSLAGQLGNGHLLTVEGYGHGTISVNTCATTAITGFLVNGTMPDEGTTCAADPQPAASEPQPATGEPQPATGGAKG
;
A
#
# COMPACT_ATOMS: atom_id res chain seq x y z
N MET A 1 19.55 11.12 -32.67
CA MET A 1 20.15 10.64 -31.41
C MET A 1 19.99 11.73 -30.34
N ALA A 2 18.80 11.93 -29.81
CA ALA A 2 18.56 12.84 -28.68
C ALA A 2 17.10 12.68 -28.20
N ALA A 3 16.74 11.51 -27.63
CA ALA A 3 15.44 11.28 -27.00
C ALA A 3 15.49 10.02 -26.11
N ARG A 4 16.41 9.96 -25.14
CA ARG A 4 16.51 8.83 -24.19
C ARG A 4 17.00 9.28 -22.81
N LYS A 5 16.40 10.28 -22.18
CA LYS A 5 16.75 10.65 -20.78
C LYS A 5 15.58 11.20 -19.97
N ALA A 6 14.36 10.72 -20.15
CA ALA A 6 13.23 11.21 -19.36
C ALA A 6 12.47 10.10 -18.57
N GLY A 7 12.89 8.84 -18.64
CA GLY A 7 12.09 7.73 -18.10
C GLY A 7 12.42 7.22 -16.68
N ALA A 8 13.54 7.61 -16.08
CA ALA A 8 14.02 6.94 -14.88
C ALA A 8 13.67 7.62 -13.53
N ALA A 9 13.07 8.80 -13.53
CA ALA A 9 12.85 9.58 -12.31
C ALA A 9 11.46 9.40 -11.65
N LEU A 10 10.52 8.71 -12.29
CA LEU A 10 9.12 8.67 -11.83
C LEU A 10 8.75 7.47 -10.94
N ALA A 11 9.52 6.39 -10.97
CA ALA A 11 9.16 5.15 -10.25
C ALA A 11 9.46 5.16 -8.74
N VAL A 12 10.27 6.09 -8.25
CA VAL A 12 10.76 6.09 -6.86
C VAL A 12 9.90 6.93 -5.91
N LEU A 13 8.94 7.71 -6.43
CA LEU A 13 8.14 8.65 -5.61
C LEU A 13 6.84 8.05 -5.05
N MET A 14 6.50 6.80 -5.39
CA MET A 14 5.12 6.32 -5.23
C MET A 14 4.79 5.57 -3.94
N LEU A 15 5.73 5.34 -3.03
CA LEU A 15 5.42 4.61 -1.77
C LEU A 15 5.77 5.35 -0.47
N SER A 16 6.28 6.56 -0.52
CA SER A 16 6.63 7.29 0.71
C SER A 16 5.74 8.49 1.05
N THR A 17 4.86 8.85 0.15
CA THR A 17 3.64 9.61 0.43
C THR A 17 2.58 9.00 -0.46
N ALA A 18 1.57 8.42 0.11
CA ALA A 18 0.34 8.05 -0.59
C ALA A 18 -0.39 9.29 -1.16
N LEU A 19 0.33 10.37 -1.47
CA LEU A 19 -0.22 11.70 -1.69
C LEU A 19 0.59 12.52 -2.68
N THR A 20 0.85 11.99 -3.89
CA THR A 20 1.11 12.88 -5.03
C THR A 20 0.58 12.24 -6.30
N ALA A 21 -0.52 12.78 -6.76
CA ALA A 21 -1.27 12.38 -7.93
C ALA A 21 -0.39 12.19 -9.17
N CYS A 22 -0.54 11.04 -9.83
CA CYS A 22 -0.41 10.96 -11.28
C CYS A 22 -1.71 11.49 -11.88
N GLN A 23 -1.66 12.66 -12.49
CA GLN A 23 -2.75 13.13 -13.33
C GLN A 23 -2.76 12.33 -14.65
N PRO A 24 -3.92 11.89 -15.13
CA PRO A 24 -4.15 11.78 -16.55
C PRO A 24 -4.47 13.17 -17.09
N ASP A 25 -3.74 13.60 -18.12
CA ASP A 25 -4.08 14.77 -18.91
C ASP A 25 -5.49 14.63 -19.45
N GLY A 26 -6.29 15.68 -19.23
CA GLY A 26 -7.69 15.71 -19.62
C GLY A 26 -7.88 15.88 -21.12
N SER A 27 -8.88 15.26 -21.56
CA SER A 27 -9.96 15.69 -22.48
C SER A 27 -10.51 14.50 -23.22
N THR A 28 -11.75 14.18 -23.08
CA THR A 28 -12.84 14.45 -24.02
C THR A 28 -14.08 13.71 -23.58
N ASP A 29 -15.19 14.40 -23.72
CA ASP A 29 -16.57 13.99 -23.61
C ASP A 29 -16.87 12.55 -24.05
N ALA A 30 -17.50 11.76 -23.16
CA ALA A 30 -18.35 10.68 -23.57
C ALA A 30 -19.56 10.61 -22.65
N ALA A 31 -20.72 10.78 -23.27
CA ALA A 31 -22.03 10.83 -22.69
C ALA A 31 -22.38 9.56 -21.89
N ALA A 32 -23.03 9.77 -20.75
CA ALA A 32 -23.69 8.73 -19.98
C ALA A 32 -24.91 8.16 -20.72
N PRO A 33 -25.15 6.85 -20.69
CA PRO A 33 -26.47 6.32 -20.97
C PRO A 33 -27.30 6.24 -19.69
N THR A 34 -28.31 7.09 -19.61
CA THR A 34 -29.47 6.92 -18.74
C THR A 34 -30.29 5.76 -19.25
N THR A 35 -30.60 4.79 -18.40
CA THR A 35 -31.97 4.29 -18.11
C THR A 35 -31.92 3.01 -17.30
N ALA A 36 -32.43 3.08 -16.08
CA ALA A 36 -32.82 1.92 -15.28
C ALA A 36 -34.22 1.46 -15.72
N PRO A 37 -34.57 0.18 -15.71
CA PRO A 37 -35.92 -0.28 -15.72
C PRO A 37 -36.42 -0.56 -14.31
N THR A 38 -37.59 0.02 -14.03
CA THR A 38 -38.45 -0.15 -12.89
C THR A 38 -38.87 -1.60 -12.62
N ALA A 39 -38.75 -2.00 -11.37
CA ALA A 39 -39.32 -3.23 -10.84
C ALA A 39 -40.84 -3.12 -10.67
N THR A 40 -41.56 -4.10 -11.15
CA THR A 40 -42.98 -4.32 -10.79
C THR A 40 -43.11 -5.53 -9.89
N ASP A 41 -43.77 -5.27 -8.79
CA ASP A 41 -44.25 -6.11 -7.72
C ASP A 41 -45.21 -7.21 -8.20
N GLN A 42 -45.12 -8.45 -7.67
CA GLN A 42 -46.26 -9.33 -7.39
C GLN A 42 -45.83 -10.55 -6.54
N SER A 43 -46.19 -10.53 -5.36
CA SER A 43 -47.02 -11.33 -4.44
C SER A 43 -47.22 -12.85 -4.71
N SER A 44 -47.08 -13.55 -3.59
CA SER A 44 -47.81 -14.73 -3.04
C SER A 44 -47.20 -16.10 -3.12
N ALA A 45 -46.95 -16.59 -1.89
CA ALA A 45 -46.70 -17.99 -1.50
C ALA A 45 -47.95 -18.90 -1.68
N PRO A 46 -47.87 -20.24 -1.50
CA PRO A 46 -47.71 -20.84 -0.16
C PRO A 46 -46.83 -22.16 -0.06
N VAL A 47 -46.38 -22.32 1.14
CA VAL A 47 -46.03 -23.49 1.99
C VAL A 47 -46.56 -24.86 1.55
N ASP A 48 -45.68 -25.87 1.54
CA ASP A 48 -45.95 -27.21 2.09
C ASP A 48 -44.66 -27.98 2.43
N THR A 49 -44.59 -28.47 3.66
CA THR A 49 -43.71 -29.50 4.24
C THR A 49 -44.59 -30.68 4.63
N PRO A 50 -44.12 -31.84 5.06
CA PRO A 50 -42.86 -32.62 4.92
C PRO A 50 -43.09 -34.09 4.54
N THR A 51 -42.04 -34.92 4.44
CA THR A 51 -41.95 -36.19 5.20
C THR A 51 -40.66 -37.00 4.92
N ASN A 52 -40.18 -37.57 5.99
CA ASN A 52 -39.16 -38.56 6.20
C ASN A 52 -39.19 -39.80 5.30
N GLY A 53 -37.98 -40.38 5.05
CA GLY A 53 -37.81 -41.75 4.56
C GLY A 53 -36.36 -42.19 4.54
N SER A 54 -35.94 -42.78 5.67
CA SER A 54 -34.69 -43.54 5.84
C SER A 54 -34.76 -44.87 5.10
N THR A 55 -33.65 -45.31 4.43
CA THR A 55 -33.16 -46.71 4.51
C THR A 55 -31.80 -46.90 3.82
N THR A 56 -30.93 -47.40 4.55
CA THR A 56 -29.74 -48.29 4.46
C THR A 56 -29.47 -49.05 3.15
N GLY A 57 -28.15 -49.12 2.83
CA GLY A 57 -27.55 -50.40 2.43
C GLY A 57 -26.77 -50.48 1.15
N GLY A 58 -25.46 -50.66 1.23
CA GLY A 58 -24.78 -51.79 0.66
C GLY A 58 -23.99 -51.64 -0.65
N SER A 59 -22.70 -51.58 -0.51
CA SER A 59 -21.61 -52.42 -1.05
C SER A 59 -21.35 -52.59 -2.56
N SER A 60 -20.12 -52.22 -2.91
CA SER A 60 -19.09 -52.92 -3.73
C SER A 60 -19.25 -53.04 -5.25
N SER A 61 -18.26 -52.65 -5.92
CA SER A 61 -17.20 -53.28 -6.72
C SER A 61 -17.04 -52.81 -8.16
N ASP A 62 -15.78 -52.58 -8.45
CA ASP A 62 -14.98 -52.86 -9.65
C ASP A 62 -15.36 -52.29 -11.03
N GLY A 63 -14.36 -51.65 -11.59
CA GLY A 63 -13.92 -52.02 -12.90
C GLY A 63 -13.87 -50.96 -14.00
N SER A 64 -12.69 -50.68 -14.33
CA SER A 64 -12.18 -50.46 -15.71
C SER A 64 -11.93 -49.02 -16.20
N ALA A 65 -10.69 -48.82 -16.49
CA ALA A 65 -10.09 -47.69 -17.19
C ALA A 65 -10.70 -47.49 -18.59
N THR A 66 -10.94 -46.23 -18.92
CA THR A 66 -10.90 -45.76 -20.30
C THR A 66 -10.24 -44.41 -20.35
N THR A 67 -9.17 -44.37 -21.13
CA THR A 67 -8.40 -43.22 -21.56
C THR A 67 -9.26 -42.25 -22.38
N GLY A 68 -9.09 -40.95 -22.11
CA GLY A 68 -9.39 -39.97 -23.13
C GLY A 68 -9.96 -38.66 -22.65
N SER A 69 -9.20 -37.68 -22.91
CA SER A 69 -9.59 -36.29 -23.14
C SER A 69 -9.42 -35.32 -21.97
N THR A 70 -8.43 -34.52 -22.16
CA THR A 70 -8.20 -33.21 -21.55
C THR A 70 -9.48 -32.36 -21.52
N ASP A 71 -10.06 -32.24 -20.35
CA ASP A 71 -11.00 -31.15 -20.07
C ASP A 71 -10.52 -30.45 -18.79
N GLY A 72 -10.14 -29.17 -18.95
CA GLY A 72 -9.54 -28.37 -17.89
C GLY A 72 -10.54 -28.06 -16.81
N SER A 73 -10.11 -28.24 -15.59
CA SER A 73 -10.46 -27.54 -14.34
C SER A 73 -11.94 -27.24 -14.06
N GLN A 74 -12.79 -28.24 -13.98
CA GLN A 74 -14.13 -28.10 -13.37
C GLN A 74 -14.20 -28.67 -11.94
N GLY A 75 -13.05 -28.92 -11.28
CA GLY A 75 -12.95 -29.64 -10.02
C GLY A 75 -12.59 -28.86 -8.76
N ASP A 76 -12.18 -27.58 -8.88
CA ASP A 76 -11.53 -26.87 -7.76
C ASP A 76 -12.43 -25.86 -7.01
N ALA A 77 -13.67 -25.65 -7.42
CA ALA A 77 -14.56 -24.73 -6.72
C ALA A 77 -15.00 -25.30 -5.38
N PRO A 78 -14.79 -24.59 -4.26
CA PRO A 78 -15.36 -24.98 -2.98
C PRO A 78 -16.89 -25.05 -3.07
N ARG A 79 -17.48 -26.00 -2.33
CA ARG A 79 -18.93 -26.21 -2.35
C ARG A 79 -19.70 -24.92 -2.00
N GLY A 80 -20.65 -24.55 -2.87
CA GLY A 80 -21.47 -23.35 -2.74
C GLY A 80 -20.83 -22.11 -3.36
N LEU A 81 -19.61 -22.21 -3.91
CA LEU A 81 -18.93 -21.11 -4.60
C LEU A 81 -18.79 -21.35 -6.11
N GLU A 82 -19.41 -22.41 -6.65
CA GLU A 82 -19.24 -22.83 -8.04
C GLU A 82 -19.60 -21.73 -9.04
N SER A 83 -20.62 -20.92 -8.75
CA SER A 83 -21.03 -19.79 -9.60
C SER A 83 -19.97 -18.69 -9.68
N PHE A 84 -19.21 -18.46 -8.60
CA PHE A 84 -18.15 -17.46 -8.56
C PHE A 84 -16.89 -17.94 -9.27
N TYR A 85 -16.54 -19.21 -9.14
CA TYR A 85 -15.34 -19.79 -9.77
C TYR A 85 -15.50 -20.04 -11.28
N ASN A 86 -16.73 -20.24 -11.76
CA ASN A 86 -17.03 -20.54 -13.17
C ASN A 86 -17.41 -19.29 -14.00
N GLN A 87 -17.19 -18.10 -13.49
CA GLN A 87 -17.43 -16.85 -14.23
C GLN A 87 -16.48 -16.73 -15.41
N THR A 88 -16.94 -16.06 -16.46
CA THR A 88 -16.09 -15.63 -17.58
C THR A 88 -15.91 -14.11 -17.45
N ILE A 89 -14.66 -13.66 -17.42
CA ILE A 89 -14.36 -12.23 -17.40
C ILE A 89 -14.57 -11.64 -18.80
N THR A 90 -15.41 -10.60 -18.89
CA THR A 90 -15.48 -9.79 -20.10
C THR A 90 -14.40 -8.71 -20.01
N TRP A 91 -13.41 -8.83 -20.90
CA TRP A 91 -12.34 -7.86 -21.00
C TRP A 91 -12.71 -6.76 -22.00
N GLU A 92 -12.68 -5.51 -21.56
CA GLU A 92 -12.94 -4.32 -22.37
C GLU A 92 -11.63 -3.54 -22.59
N ASP A 93 -11.50 -2.85 -23.71
CA ASP A 93 -10.35 -1.97 -23.98
C ASP A 93 -10.43 -0.74 -23.05
N CYS A 94 -9.39 -0.55 -22.23
CA CYS A 94 -9.20 0.64 -21.41
C CYS A 94 -7.78 1.21 -21.58
N SER A 95 -7.25 1.10 -22.78
CA SER A 95 -5.94 1.61 -23.18
C SER A 95 -5.83 3.12 -23.01
N ASN A 96 -4.63 3.61 -22.77
CA ASN A 96 -4.30 5.02 -22.89
C ASN A 96 -3.48 5.27 -24.18
N GLU A 97 -3.04 6.50 -24.41
CA GLU A 97 -2.33 6.88 -25.63
C GLU A 97 -1.01 6.11 -25.86
N THR A 98 -0.43 5.55 -24.80
CA THR A 98 0.92 4.96 -24.83
C THR A 98 0.95 3.46 -24.56
N THR A 99 -0.08 2.92 -23.95
CA THR A 99 -0.06 1.54 -23.45
C THR A 99 -1.43 0.88 -23.59
N THR A 100 -1.42 -0.32 -24.16
CA THR A 100 -2.62 -1.16 -24.27
C THR A 100 -2.95 -1.79 -22.91
N PHE A 101 -4.20 -1.62 -22.48
CA PHE A 101 -4.76 -2.26 -21.30
C PHE A 101 -6.12 -2.88 -21.60
N GLN A 102 -6.49 -3.88 -20.79
CA GLN A 102 -7.84 -4.43 -20.77
C GLN A 102 -8.37 -4.36 -19.33
N CYS A 103 -9.60 -3.91 -19.17
CA CYS A 103 -10.28 -3.82 -17.89
C CYS A 103 -11.40 -4.85 -17.81
N GLY A 104 -11.66 -5.36 -16.61
CA GLY A 104 -12.74 -6.31 -16.39
C GLY A 104 -13.14 -6.34 -14.92
N THR A 105 -14.20 -7.06 -14.61
CA THR A 105 -14.69 -7.24 -13.25
C THR A 105 -15.02 -8.69 -12.98
N VAL A 106 -14.89 -9.10 -11.71
CA VAL A 106 -15.29 -10.41 -11.20
C VAL A 106 -16.22 -10.20 -10.02
N THR A 107 -17.33 -10.93 -9.98
CA THR A 107 -18.26 -10.92 -8.85
C THR A 107 -17.81 -11.92 -7.80
N VAL A 108 -17.82 -11.49 -6.53
CA VAL A 108 -17.49 -12.34 -5.37
C VAL A 108 -18.56 -12.19 -4.29
N PRO A 109 -18.74 -13.17 -3.38
CA PRO A 109 -19.68 -12.97 -2.27
C PRO A 109 -19.17 -11.84 -1.35
N LEU A 110 -20.10 -11.08 -0.79
CA LEU A 110 -19.76 -10.14 0.28
C LEU A 110 -19.19 -10.91 1.47
N ASP A 111 -19.88 -11.96 1.88
CA ASP A 111 -19.53 -12.84 2.99
C ASP A 111 -19.35 -14.29 2.47
N TYR A 112 -18.16 -14.83 2.62
CA TYR A 112 -17.83 -16.19 2.19
C TYR A 112 -18.45 -17.28 3.07
N GLU A 113 -18.95 -16.94 4.25
CA GLU A 113 -19.70 -17.87 5.09
C GLU A 113 -21.18 -17.95 4.68
N HIS A 114 -21.67 -16.92 3.98
CA HIS A 114 -23.02 -16.82 3.45
C HIS A 114 -23.02 -16.46 1.95
N PRO A 115 -22.47 -17.32 1.08
CA PRO A 115 -22.25 -17.00 -0.34
C PRO A 115 -23.52 -16.79 -1.15
N ASP A 116 -24.68 -17.24 -0.64
CA ASP A 116 -26.00 -16.99 -1.25
C ASP A 116 -26.54 -15.57 -0.95
N GLY A 117 -25.80 -14.77 -0.16
CA GLY A 117 -26.16 -13.42 0.24
C GLY A 117 -25.86 -12.36 -0.81
N LYS A 118 -25.48 -11.15 -0.33
CA LYS A 118 -25.06 -10.05 -1.19
C LYS A 118 -23.73 -10.39 -1.88
N THR A 119 -23.54 -9.78 -3.04
CA THR A 119 -22.28 -9.88 -3.81
C THR A 119 -21.67 -8.49 -3.99
N ILE A 120 -20.36 -8.47 -4.26
CA ILE A 120 -19.60 -7.28 -4.61
C ILE A 120 -18.80 -7.53 -5.88
N SER A 121 -18.26 -6.47 -6.47
CA SER A 121 -17.47 -6.52 -7.69
C SER A 121 -16.00 -6.22 -7.38
N ILE A 122 -15.09 -7.02 -7.92
CA ILE A 122 -13.64 -6.82 -7.89
C ILE A 122 -13.17 -6.34 -9.26
N ALA A 123 -12.55 -5.16 -9.32
CA ALA A 123 -12.03 -4.56 -10.53
C ALA A 123 -10.63 -5.08 -10.85
N LEU A 124 -10.41 -5.34 -12.14
CA LEU A 124 -9.17 -5.84 -12.71
C LEU A 124 -8.69 -4.94 -13.84
N LYS A 125 -7.39 -4.74 -13.94
CA LYS A 125 -6.74 -4.15 -15.10
C LYS A 125 -5.59 -5.04 -15.55
N LYS A 126 -5.66 -5.48 -16.78
CA LYS A 126 -4.67 -6.33 -17.41
C LYS A 126 -3.76 -5.52 -18.32
N LEU A 127 -2.46 -5.67 -18.11
CA LEU A 127 -1.41 -5.29 -19.03
C LEU A 127 -1.03 -6.55 -19.84
N PRO A 128 -1.49 -6.68 -21.11
CA PRO A 128 -1.30 -7.90 -21.88
C PRO A 128 0.17 -8.23 -22.14
N ALA A 129 0.45 -9.51 -22.36
CA ALA A 129 1.74 -9.98 -22.84
C ALA A 129 2.10 -9.29 -24.16
N LEU A 130 3.41 -9.05 -24.41
CA LEU A 130 3.88 -8.26 -25.55
C LEU A 130 3.56 -8.92 -26.89
N ASP A 131 3.72 -10.24 -26.97
CA ASP A 131 3.53 -11.00 -28.21
C ASP A 131 2.14 -11.69 -28.27
N GLY A 132 1.26 -11.35 -27.34
CA GLY A 132 -0.10 -11.90 -27.24
C GLY A 132 -0.16 -13.36 -26.76
N ASP A 133 0.97 -13.96 -26.43
CA ASP A 133 1.08 -15.31 -25.87
C ASP A 133 1.68 -15.24 -24.46
N ALA A 134 0.83 -15.38 -23.44
CA ALA A 134 1.22 -15.43 -22.04
C ALA A 134 1.61 -16.87 -21.66
N GLU A 135 2.82 -17.33 -22.02
CA GLU A 135 3.30 -18.70 -21.80
C GLU A 135 3.05 -19.21 -20.39
N HIS A 136 3.15 -18.31 -19.39
CA HIS A 136 2.96 -18.65 -17.98
C HIS A 136 1.59 -18.18 -17.43
N GLY A 137 0.66 -17.78 -18.30
CA GLY A 137 -0.66 -17.28 -17.92
C GLY A 137 -0.62 -15.89 -17.27
N SER A 138 -1.37 -15.70 -16.20
CA SER A 138 -1.47 -14.41 -15.52
C SER A 138 -0.50 -14.30 -14.33
N LEU A 139 0.12 -13.12 -14.18
CA LEU A 139 0.84 -12.68 -12.98
C LEU A 139 -0.01 -11.64 -12.25
N PHE A 140 -0.53 -11.98 -11.08
CA PHE A 140 -1.28 -11.03 -10.27
C PHE A 140 -0.33 -10.11 -9.49
N PHE A 141 -0.66 -8.82 -9.47
CA PHE A 141 0.14 -7.79 -8.81
C PHE A 141 -0.68 -7.05 -7.75
N ASN A 142 -0.10 -6.89 -6.56
CA ASN A 142 -0.65 -6.04 -5.51
C ASN A 142 0.44 -5.14 -4.92
N PRO A 143 0.27 -3.80 -4.96
CA PRO A 143 1.26 -2.83 -4.47
C PRO A 143 1.33 -2.71 -2.94
N GLY A 144 0.36 -3.26 -2.22
CA GLY A 144 0.26 -3.15 -0.78
C GLY A 144 -0.55 -1.94 -0.30
N GLY A 145 -0.06 -1.31 0.72
CA GLY A 145 -0.70 -0.25 1.46
C GLY A 145 -0.93 -0.65 2.92
N PRO A 146 -2.04 -1.33 3.33
CA PRO A 146 -3.23 -1.72 2.56
C PRO A 146 -3.99 -0.53 1.95
N GLY A 147 -4.93 -0.80 1.06
CA GLY A 147 -5.73 0.23 0.38
C GLY A 147 -5.12 0.74 -0.94
N GLY A 148 -3.94 0.26 -1.33
CA GLY A 148 -3.34 0.57 -2.63
C GLY A 148 -4.09 -0.09 -3.79
N SER A 149 -4.35 0.68 -4.85
CA SER A 149 -5.02 0.20 -6.06
C SER A 149 -4.04 -0.51 -7.00
N GLY A 150 -4.24 -1.81 -7.22
CA GLY A 150 -3.51 -2.58 -8.22
C GLY A 150 -3.88 -2.17 -9.64
N VAL A 151 -5.15 -1.80 -9.88
CA VAL A 151 -5.65 -1.27 -11.14
C VAL A 151 -4.91 0.00 -11.57
N THR A 152 -4.65 0.90 -10.63
CA THR A 152 -3.88 2.13 -10.90
C THR A 152 -2.40 1.83 -11.07
N MET A 153 -1.84 0.99 -10.19
CA MET A 153 -0.38 0.78 -10.12
C MET A 153 0.17 -0.18 -11.19
N VAL A 154 -0.65 -1.05 -11.78
CA VAL A 154 -0.19 -1.97 -12.84
C VAL A 154 0.43 -1.24 -14.04
N ALA A 155 0.03 0.01 -14.28
CA ALA A 155 0.61 0.85 -15.33
C ALA A 155 2.12 1.13 -15.11
N ALA A 156 2.59 1.16 -13.88
CA ALA A 156 4.01 1.34 -13.58
C ALA A 156 4.86 0.13 -14.05
N LEU A 157 4.26 -1.06 -14.17
CA LEU A 157 4.91 -2.26 -14.67
C LEU A 157 5.01 -2.32 -16.20
N ALA A 158 4.46 -1.33 -16.91
CA ALA A 158 4.63 -1.18 -18.35
C ALA A 158 6.01 -0.60 -18.77
N SER A 159 6.92 -0.37 -17.80
CA SER A 159 8.25 0.16 -18.06
C SER A 159 9.17 -0.85 -18.78
N ALA A 160 10.20 -0.34 -19.45
CA ALA A 160 11.17 -1.17 -20.16
C ALA A 160 11.89 -2.20 -19.27
N SER A 161 12.04 -1.92 -17.95
CA SER A 161 12.63 -2.85 -17.01
C SER A 161 11.76 -4.09 -16.74
N MET A 162 10.48 -4.05 -17.14
CA MET A 162 9.51 -5.13 -16.98
C MET A 162 9.16 -5.85 -18.29
N GLU A 163 9.82 -5.53 -19.40
CA GLU A 163 9.55 -6.15 -20.71
C GLU A 163 9.68 -7.69 -20.66
N ASN A 164 10.66 -8.21 -19.92
CA ASN A 164 10.84 -9.65 -19.78
C ASN A 164 9.64 -10.32 -19.06
N LEU A 165 9.02 -9.69 -18.08
CA LEU A 165 7.79 -10.20 -17.46
C LEU A 165 6.64 -10.21 -18.47
N ARG A 166 6.48 -9.14 -19.25
CA ARG A 166 5.46 -9.03 -20.28
C ARG A 166 5.69 -9.97 -21.46
N GLY A 167 6.91 -10.46 -21.67
CA GLY A 167 7.19 -11.52 -22.64
C GLY A 167 6.61 -12.88 -22.26
N SER A 168 6.23 -13.07 -20.97
CA SER A 168 5.80 -14.38 -20.46
C SER A 168 4.45 -14.36 -19.76
N TYR A 169 3.94 -13.17 -19.36
CA TYR A 169 2.72 -13.03 -18.56
C TYR A 169 1.78 -11.94 -19.06
N ASP A 170 0.50 -12.19 -18.96
CA ASP A 170 -0.49 -11.14 -18.74
C ASP A 170 -0.35 -10.63 -17.29
N ILE A 171 -0.01 -9.35 -17.09
CA ILE A 171 0.12 -8.81 -15.72
C ILE A 171 -1.21 -8.21 -15.30
N ILE A 172 -1.78 -8.68 -14.20
CA ILE A 172 -3.11 -8.26 -13.72
C ILE A 172 -2.97 -7.54 -12.39
N GLY A 173 -3.24 -6.23 -12.39
CA GLY A 173 -3.51 -5.48 -11.19
C GLY A 173 -4.97 -5.61 -10.81
N PHE A 174 -5.26 -5.79 -9.52
CA PHE A 174 -6.61 -5.82 -8.99
C PHE A 174 -6.77 -4.85 -7.82
N ASP A 175 -7.95 -4.30 -7.69
CA ASP A 175 -8.32 -3.52 -6.52
C ASP A 175 -8.97 -4.47 -5.52
N PRO A 176 -8.41 -4.67 -4.32
CA PRO A 176 -9.08 -5.45 -3.29
C PRO A 176 -10.46 -4.89 -2.97
N ARG A 177 -11.31 -5.70 -2.36
CA ARG A 177 -12.64 -5.28 -1.88
C ARG A 177 -12.55 -4.00 -1.05
N GLY A 178 -13.44 -3.05 -1.29
CA GLY A 178 -13.44 -1.72 -0.67
C GLY A 178 -12.53 -0.69 -1.32
N VAL A 179 -11.58 -1.11 -2.18
CA VAL A 179 -10.54 -0.24 -2.78
C VAL A 179 -10.94 0.21 -4.18
N GLY A 180 -10.67 1.47 -4.49
CA GLY A 180 -10.61 2.02 -5.83
C GLY A 180 -11.84 1.77 -6.68
N GLN A 181 -11.69 1.00 -7.76
CA GLN A 181 -12.75 0.68 -8.74
C GLN A 181 -13.52 -0.63 -8.42
N SER A 182 -13.09 -1.42 -7.45
CA SER A 182 -13.93 -2.47 -6.84
C SER A 182 -15.10 -1.84 -6.13
N THR A 183 -16.12 -2.62 -5.68
CA THR A 183 -17.18 -2.05 -4.84
C THR A 183 -16.53 -1.27 -3.70
N PRO A 184 -16.54 0.09 -3.71
CA PRO A 184 -15.67 0.88 -2.84
C PRO A 184 -16.32 1.17 -1.49
N ILE A 185 -15.50 1.31 -0.46
CA ILE A 185 -15.88 2.03 0.76
C ILE A 185 -15.80 3.53 0.45
N THR A 186 -16.92 4.21 0.56
CA THR A 186 -17.05 5.66 0.33
C THR A 186 -17.47 6.37 1.62
N CYS A 187 -16.73 7.41 2.02
CA CYS A 187 -16.98 8.11 3.27
C CYS A 187 -17.35 9.59 3.07
N TRP A 188 -17.23 10.13 1.88
CA TRP A 188 -17.61 11.48 1.51
C TRP A 188 -18.34 11.48 0.17
N SER A 189 -19.41 12.25 0.07
CA SER A 189 -20.04 12.52 -1.22
C SER A 189 -19.13 13.43 -2.08
N GLU A 190 -19.35 13.40 -3.38
CA GLU A 190 -18.66 14.29 -4.32
C GLU A 190 -18.82 15.77 -3.96
N ASP A 191 -20.00 16.17 -3.50
CA ASP A 191 -20.25 17.55 -3.07
C ASP A 191 -19.49 17.93 -1.80
N GLU A 192 -19.36 17.03 -0.82
CA GLU A 192 -18.53 17.25 0.37
C GLU A 192 -17.06 17.41 -0.02
N ILE A 193 -16.56 16.62 -0.99
CA ILE A 193 -15.20 16.74 -1.52
C ILE A 193 -15.03 18.10 -2.22
N LYS A 194 -15.94 18.49 -3.10
CA LYS A 194 -15.92 19.81 -3.79
C LYS A 194 -15.92 20.96 -2.80
N GLN A 195 -16.73 20.89 -1.76
CA GLN A 195 -16.78 21.93 -0.70
C GLN A 195 -15.47 22.00 0.07
N HIS A 196 -14.85 20.86 0.39
CA HIS A 196 -13.57 20.82 1.06
C HIS A 196 -12.44 21.41 0.19
N LEU A 197 -12.40 21.06 -1.10
CA LEU A 197 -11.40 21.60 -2.03
C LEU A 197 -11.58 23.11 -2.26
N ALA A 198 -12.80 23.62 -2.26
CA ALA A 198 -13.08 25.04 -2.36
C ALA A 198 -12.72 25.82 -1.08
N ASN A 199 -12.85 25.18 0.08
CA ASN A 199 -12.61 25.78 1.40
C ASN A 199 -11.82 24.81 2.28
N PRO A 200 -10.52 24.59 2.01
CA PRO A 200 -9.70 23.67 2.78
C PRO A 200 -9.70 24.06 4.25
N SER A 201 -9.92 23.08 5.14
CA SER A 201 -9.79 23.27 6.59
C SER A 201 -8.54 22.57 7.08
N ASP A 202 -7.95 23.06 8.18
CA ASP A 202 -6.82 22.42 8.84
C ASP A 202 -7.23 21.12 9.58
N GLY A 203 -8.52 20.80 9.62
CA GLY A 203 -9.06 19.59 10.21
C GLY A 203 -8.87 18.33 9.34
N ALA A 204 -9.25 17.17 9.85
CA ALA A 204 -9.37 15.97 9.03
C ALA A 204 -10.54 16.13 8.03
N GLY A 205 -10.31 15.61 6.82
CA GLY A 205 -11.27 15.71 5.72
C GLY A 205 -10.93 14.70 4.62
N PRO A 206 -11.58 14.79 3.46
CA PRO A 206 -11.35 13.83 2.37
C PRO A 206 -9.89 13.79 1.87
N THR A 207 -9.13 14.87 2.03
CA THR A 207 -7.72 14.90 1.62
C THR A 207 -6.76 14.44 2.72
N ASN A 208 -7.23 14.22 3.95
CA ASN A 208 -6.43 13.69 5.06
C ASN A 208 -7.35 13.13 6.16
N PRO A 209 -8.06 12.03 5.90
CA PRO A 209 -9.05 11.45 6.84
C PRO A 209 -8.44 10.94 8.14
N LEU A 210 -7.18 10.54 8.11
CA LEU A 210 -6.44 10.03 9.27
C LEU A 210 -5.59 11.10 9.97
N LYS A 211 -5.78 12.40 9.64
CA LYS A 211 -5.03 13.48 10.28
C LYS A 211 -5.12 13.40 11.80
N GLY A 212 -3.99 13.39 12.45
CA GLY A 212 -3.87 13.32 13.91
C GLY A 212 -3.80 11.90 14.47
N VAL A 213 -4.23 10.86 13.73
CA VAL A 213 -4.24 9.48 14.26
C VAL A 213 -2.83 9.04 14.66
N MET A 214 -1.84 9.21 13.77
CA MET A 214 -0.45 8.83 14.03
C MET A 214 0.35 9.92 14.76
N TYR A 215 -0.28 10.98 15.28
CA TYR A 215 0.42 12.03 16.01
C TYR A 215 0.62 11.64 17.48
N LYS A 216 1.87 11.75 17.94
CA LYS A 216 2.26 11.36 19.30
C LYS A 216 1.65 12.22 20.42
N ASN A 217 1.22 13.44 20.08
CA ASN A 217 0.67 14.41 21.06
C ASN A 217 -0.88 14.44 21.06
N VAL A 218 -1.54 13.56 20.29
CA VAL A 218 -3.00 13.42 20.28
C VAL A 218 -3.41 12.31 21.23
N ALA A 219 -4.37 12.60 22.12
CA ALA A 219 -4.86 11.65 23.11
C ALA A 219 -5.53 10.43 22.46
N ALA A 220 -5.48 9.29 23.13
CA ALA A 220 -6.10 8.06 22.64
C ALA A 220 -7.62 8.24 22.45
N GLN A 221 -8.31 8.98 23.33
CA GLN A 221 -9.75 9.24 23.19
C GLN A 221 -10.07 10.00 21.87
N ASP A 222 -9.29 11.00 21.49
CA ASP A 222 -9.50 11.74 20.24
C ASP A 222 -9.32 10.84 19.00
N LYS A 223 -8.44 9.84 19.08
CA LYS A 223 -8.23 8.85 18.03
C LYS A 223 -9.41 7.87 17.96
N ILE A 224 -9.92 7.43 19.10
CA ILE A 224 -11.14 6.60 19.21
C ILE A 224 -12.32 7.36 18.59
N ASP A 225 -12.54 8.61 18.97
CA ASP A 225 -13.63 9.45 18.44
C ASP A 225 -13.49 9.66 16.92
N ARG A 226 -12.26 9.76 16.41
CA ARG A 226 -11.96 9.82 14.98
C ARG A 226 -12.36 8.54 14.26
N GLY A 227 -12.00 7.38 14.83
CA GLY A 227 -12.39 6.07 14.30
C GLY A 227 -13.91 5.95 14.19
N ALA A 228 -14.63 6.23 15.27
CA ALA A 228 -16.09 6.18 15.31
C ALA A 228 -16.76 7.14 14.30
N SER A 229 -16.22 8.37 14.18
CA SER A 229 -16.72 9.36 13.22
C SER A 229 -16.53 8.89 11.77
N ASN A 230 -15.35 8.33 11.44
CA ASN A 230 -15.09 7.82 10.09
C ASN A 230 -15.95 6.59 9.78
N ALA A 231 -16.08 5.62 10.71
CA ALA A 231 -16.93 4.44 10.52
C ALA A 231 -18.38 4.83 10.23
N ALA A 232 -18.96 5.72 11.06
CA ALA A 232 -20.32 6.19 10.86
C ALA A 232 -20.51 6.93 9.53
N ARG A 233 -19.51 7.70 9.11
CA ARG A 233 -19.52 8.40 7.82
C ARG A 233 -19.45 7.41 6.65
N CYS A 234 -18.57 6.42 6.73
CA CYS A 234 -18.43 5.40 5.69
C CYS A 234 -19.68 4.53 5.59
N ALA A 235 -20.28 4.13 6.72
CA ALA A 235 -21.54 3.40 6.72
C ALA A 235 -22.70 4.19 6.06
N LYS A 236 -22.68 5.53 6.19
CA LYS A 236 -23.70 6.41 5.59
C LYS A 236 -23.54 6.55 4.07
N HIS A 237 -22.31 6.59 3.56
CA HIS A 237 -22.04 6.96 2.17
C HIS A 237 -21.67 5.78 1.27
N SER A 238 -21.33 4.60 1.82
CA SER A 238 -21.07 3.40 1.03
C SER A 238 -22.36 2.79 0.50
N GLU A 239 -22.33 2.30 -0.74
CA GLU A 239 -23.45 1.58 -1.35
C GLU A 239 -23.75 0.25 -0.63
N VAL A 240 -22.68 -0.42 -0.17
CA VAL A 240 -22.74 -1.68 0.58
C VAL A 240 -22.06 -1.46 1.94
N PRO A 241 -22.76 -0.86 2.92
CA PRO A 241 -22.17 -0.54 4.21
C PRO A 241 -21.71 -1.77 5.01
N GLU A 242 -22.31 -2.93 4.79
CA GLU A 242 -21.90 -4.20 5.42
C GLU A 242 -20.48 -4.62 4.99
N LEU A 243 -19.96 -4.08 3.89
CA LEU A 243 -18.59 -4.32 3.44
C LEU A 243 -17.54 -3.87 4.47
N LEU A 244 -17.90 -2.96 5.39
CA LEU A 244 -17.01 -2.54 6.48
C LEU A 244 -16.57 -3.70 7.39
N ASP A 245 -17.36 -4.76 7.50
CA ASP A 245 -17.03 -5.97 8.27
C ASP A 245 -16.25 -7.02 7.46
N HIS A 246 -16.10 -6.81 6.14
CA HIS A 246 -15.60 -7.81 5.21
C HIS A 246 -14.43 -7.30 4.33
N VAL A 247 -13.66 -6.31 4.78
CA VAL A 247 -12.50 -5.80 4.04
C VAL A 247 -11.17 -6.39 4.50
N GLY A 248 -11.19 -7.31 5.46
CA GLY A 248 -10.00 -7.95 6.00
C GLY A 248 -9.28 -8.85 4.99
N THR A 249 -8.00 -9.09 5.24
CA THR A 249 -7.13 -9.88 4.34
C THR A 249 -7.65 -11.29 4.11
N ARG A 250 -8.34 -11.90 5.08
CA ARG A 250 -8.90 -13.27 4.94
C ARG A 250 -9.94 -13.37 3.83
N ASP A 251 -10.72 -12.32 3.58
CA ASP A 251 -11.68 -12.29 2.48
C ASP A 251 -10.97 -11.94 1.17
N VAL A 252 -9.98 -11.03 1.20
CA VAL A 252 -9.16 -10.69 0.02
C VAL A 252 -8.44 -11.92 -0.56
N ILE A 253 -7.90 -12.81 0.26
CA ILE A 253 -7.23 -14.02 -0.25
C ILE A 253 -8.20 -15.02 -0.88
N ARG A 254 -9.46 -15.06 -0.42
CA ARG A 254 -10.51 -15.86 -1.07
C ARG A 254 -10.93 -15.22 -2.39
N ASP A 255 -11.08 -13.89 -2.45
CA ASP A 255 -11.27 -13.18 -3.72
C ASP A 255 -10.15 -13.53 -4.70
N LEU A 256 -8.89 -13.50 -4.24
CA LEU A 256 -7.73 -13.76 -5.09
C LEU A 256 -7.74 -15.20 -5.66
N ASP A 257 -8.26 -16.18 -4.92
CA ASP A 257 -8.42 -17.53 -5.47
C ASP A 257 -9.54 -17.63 -6.51
N VAL A 258 -10.64 -16.90 -6.33
CA VAL A 258 -11.67 -16.74 -7.38
C VAL A 258 -11.07 -16.06 -8.60
N LEU A 259 -10.25 -15.01 -8.44
CA LEU A 259 -9.57 -14.32 -9.55
C LEU A 259 -8.60 -15.26 -10.29
N ARG A 260 -7.85 -16.10 -9.57
CA ARG A 260 -6.99 -17.13 -10.16
C ARG A 260 -7.80 -18.06 -11.05
N ALA A 261 -8.89 -18.61 -10.53
CA ALA A 261 -9.71 -19.57 -11.25
C ALA A 261 -10.40 -18.96 -12.47
N THR A 262 -11.00 -17.78 -12.34
CA THR A 262 -11.69 -17.07 -13.43
C THR A 262 -10.76 -16.62 -14.56
N ASN A 263 -9.45 -16.48 -14.28
CA ASN A 263 -8.41 -16.26 -15.29
C ASN A 263 -7.83 -17.56 -15.88
N GLY A 264 -8.38 -18.73 -15.51
CA GLY A 264 -7.96 -20.02 -16.05
C GLY A 264 -6.62 -20.53 -15.53
N ASN A 265 -6.11 -19.97 -14.44
CA ASN A 265 -4.82 -20.36 -13.87
C ASN A 265 -4.99 -21.52 -12.88
N ALA A 266 -4.29 -22.64 -13.11
CA ALA A 266 -4.24 -23.74 -12.14
C ALA A 266 -3.54 -23.31 -10.82
N LYS A 267 -2.52 -22.46 -10.93
CA LYS A 267 -1.77 -21.89 -9.81
C LYS A 267 -1.70 -20.38 -9.92
N LEU A 268 -1.64 -19.70 -8.77
CA LEU A 268 -1.48 -18.26 -8.67
C LEU A 268 -0.01 -17.88 -8.82
N ASN A 269 0.38 -17.22 -9.93
CA ASN A 269 1.63 -16.49 -9.99
C ASN A 269 1.39 -15.09 -9.41
N TYR A 270 2.25 -14.66 -8.49
CA TYR A 270 1.97 -13.48 -7.69
C TYR A 270 3.20 -12.63 -7.41
N LEU A 271 3.04 -11.32 -7.50
CA LEU A 271 4.01 -10.31 -7.09
C LEU A 271 3.33 -9.39 -6.09
N GLY A 272 3.66 -9.54 -4.82
CA GLY A 272 3.20 -8.67 -3.75
C GLY A 272 4.30 -7.78 -3.21
N VAL A 273 4.00 -6.50 -3.03
CA VAL A 273 4.92 -5.53 -2.43
C VAL A 273 4.33 -5.06 -1.09
N SER A 274 5.17 -4.92 -0.05
CA SER A 274 4.72 -4.38 1.22
C SER A 274 3.57 -5.20 1.84
N TYR A 275 2.43 -4.59 2.15
CA TYR A 275 1.22 -5.32 2.60
C TYR A 275 0.77 -6.38 1.57
N GLY A 276 1.05 -6.22 0.27
CA GLY A 276 0.80 -7.26 -0.73
C GLY A 276 1.52 -8.58 -0.42
N THR A 277 2.63 -8.55 0.32
CA THR A 277 3.33 -9.75 0.80
C THR A 277 2.54 -10.49 1.89
N TYR A 278 1.81 -9.74 2.73
CA TYR A 278 0.90 -10.32 3.73
C TYR A 278 -0.27 -11.06 3.07
N ILE A 279 -0.85 -10.48 2.01
CA ILE A 279 -1.86 -11.16 1.16
C ILE A 279 -1.27 -12.46 0.61
N GLY A 280 -0.09 -12.41 -0.04
CA GLY A 280 0.54 -13.59 -0.64
C GLY A 280 0.90 -14.67 0.38
N ALA A 281 1.36 -14.28 1.56
CA ALA A 281 1.70 -15.18 2.66
C ALA A 281 0.47 -15.91 3.22
N LEU A 282 -0.62 -15.18 3.49
CA LEU A 282 -1.87 -15.78 3.98
C LEU A 282 -2.58 -16.60 2.90
N TYR A 283 -2.47 -16.19 1.63
CA TYR A 283 -2.96 -17.01 0.50
C TYR A 283 -2.26 -18.37 0.48
N ALA A 284 -0.95 -18.38 0.63
CA ALA A 284 -0.16 -19.61 0.65
C ALA A 284 -0.51 -20.54 1.84
N ASP A 285 -0.85 -19.97 2.99
CA ASP A 285 -1.28 -20.74 4.17
C ASP A 285 -2.66 -21.37 3.96
N LEU A 286 -3.59 -20.64 3.30
CA LEU A 286 -4.95 -21.12 3.06
C LEU A 286 -5.05 -22.04 1.83
N PHE A 287 -4.30 -21.75 0.76
CA PHE A 287 -4.35 -22.45 -0.53
C PHE A 287 -2.98 -22.96 -0.99
N PRO A 288 -2.25 -23.76 -0.19
CA PRO A 288 -0.87 -24.15 -0.51
C PRO A 288 -0.74 -24.92 -1.84
N GLY A 289 -1.79 -25.63 -2.27
CA GLY A 289 -1.83 -26.34 -3.56
C GLY A 289 -1.99 -25.43 -4.78
N HIS A 290 -2.46 -24.20 -4.60
CA HIS A 290 -2.69 -23.23 -5.67
C HIS A 290 -1.54 -22.21 -5.84
N VAL A 291 -0.50 -22.30 -5.04
CA VAL A 291 0.67 -21.41 -5.13
C VAL A 291 1.48 -21.73 -6.38
N GLY A 292 1.74 -20.73 -7.20
CA GLY A 292 2.67 -20.73 -8.33
C GLY A 292 3.94 -19.93 -8.01
N ARG A 293 4.58 -19.34 -9.03
CA ARG A 293 5.75 -18.50 -8.84
C ARG A 293 5.37 -17.22 -8.08
N THR A 294 5.83 -17.10 -6.85
CA THR A 294 5.42 -16.04 -5.93
C THR A 294 6.61 -15.27 -5.42
N VAL A 295 6.58 -13.95 -5.62
CA VAL A 295 7.54 -12.97 -5.10
C VAL A 295 6.89 -12.10 -4.05
N LEU A 296 7.57 -11.95 -2.91
CA LEU A 296 7.14 -11.16 -1.75
C LEU A 296 8.22 -10.12 -1.45
N ASP A 297 8.05 -8.90 -2.00
CA ASP A 297 9.04 -7.82 -1.97
C ASP A 297 8.77 -6.84 -0.83
N SER A 298 9.77 -6.56 0.01
CA SER A 298 9.64 -5.74 1.23
C SER A 298 8.57 -6.30 2.18
N ALA A 299 8.87 -7.45 2.76
CA ALA A 299 7.88 -8.34 3.35
C ALA A 299 7.40 -7.92 4.74
N MET A 300 6.09 -8.09 4.99
CA MET A 300 5.49 -8.05 6.32
C MET A 300 5.68 -9.39 7.05
N ASP A 301 5.67 -9.34 8.37
CA ASP A 301 5.72 -10.53 9.23
C ASP A 301 4.32 -10.91 9.74
N PRO A 302 3.72 -12.00 9.24
CA PRO A 302 2.39 -12.43 9.68
C PRO A 302 2.29 -12.87 11.14
N SER A 303 3.42 -13.08 11.81
CA SER A 303 3.42 -13.49 13.23
C SER A 303 3.09 -12.37 14.21
N LYS A 304 3.01 -11.11 13.75
CA LYS A 304 2.67 -9.97 14.62
C LYS A 304 1.23 -10.05 15.09
N GLN A 305 1.05 -10.01 16.41
CA GLN A 305 -0.26 -10.21 17.06
C GLN A 305 -1.14 -8.94 17.02
N SER A 306 -0.51 -7.77 16.88
CA SER A 306 -1.19 -6.49 16.72
C SER A 306 -0.41 -5.57 15.78
N TYR A 307 -1.10 -4.57 15.23
CA TYR A 307 -0.44 -3.49 14.48
C TYR A 307 0.57 -2.74 15.36
N GLY A 308 0.25 -2.54 16.63
CA GLY A 308 1.09 -1.85 17.61
C GLY A 308 2.42 -2.56 17.89
N GLU A 309 2.45 -3.89 17.86
CA GLU A 309 3.68 -4.66 18.01
C GLU A 309 4.66 -4.34 16.87
N GLY A 310 4.22 -4.41 15.62
CA GLY A 310 5.04 -4.05 14.47
C GLY A 310 5.46 -2.57 14.50
N ARG A 311 4.56 -1.69 14.92
CA ARG A 311 4.84 -0.26 15.04
C ARG A 311 5.90 0.06 16.11
N ALA A 312 5.90 -0.65 17.23
CA ALA A 312 6.92 -0.49 18.29
C ALA A 312 8.33 -0.88 17.79
N GLU A 313 8.42 -1.94 16.97
CA GLU A 313 9.68 -2.33 16.32
C GLU A 313 10.15 -1.26 15.33
N GLN A 314 9.24 -0.73 14.50
CA GLN A 314 9.57 0.38 13.59
C GLN A 314 10.05 1.62 14.36
N VAL A 315 9.39 2.01 15.45
CA VAL A 315 9.79 3.15 16.30
C VAL A 315 11.20 2.93 16.85
N THR A 316 11.50 1.72 17.32
CA THR A 316 12.84 1.36 17.79
C THR A 316 13.90 1.50 16.69
N PHE A 317 13.58 1.02 15.49
CA PHE A 317 14.46 1.15 14.34
C PHE A 317 14.68 2.62 13.93
N TYR A 318 13.62 3.42 13.85
CA TYR A 318 13.71 4.85 13.49
C TYR A 318 14.57 5.64 14.47
N GLU A 319 14.36 5.42 15.77
CA GLU A 319 15.16 6.07 16.82
C GLU A 319 16.63 5.62 16.74
N GLY A 320 16.90 4.35 16.39
CA GLY A 320 18.24 3.83 16.15
C GLY A 320 18.96 4.53 15.00
N VAL A 321 18.27 4.72 13.87
CA VAL A 321 18.84 5.44 12.71
C VAL A 321 19.01 6.94 13.01
N LEU A 322 18.07 7.56 13.73
CA LEU A 322 18.21 8.95 14.16
C LEU A 322 19.43 9.15 15.08
N ARG A 323 19.75 8.19 15.93
CA ARG A 323 20.97 8.21 16.75
C ARG A 323 22.25 8.21 15.90
N GLN A 324 22.30 7.40 14.85
CA GLN A 324 23.40 7.39 13.91
C GLN A 324 23.52 8.73 13.19
N TYR A 325 22.41 9.35 12.79
CA TYR A 325 22.41 10.71 12.27
C TYR A 325 23.00 11.73 13.27
N VAL A 326 22.60 11.66 14.53
CA VAL A 326 23.13 12.55 15.58
C VAL A 326 24.65 12.41 15.72
N GLU A 327 25.16 11.20 15.73
CA GLU A 327 26.61 10.91 15.80
C GLU A 327 27.34 11.46 14.56
N HIS A 328 26.77 11.27 13.37
CA HIS A 328 27.27 11.86 12.12
C HIS A 328 27.32 13.39 12.18
N CYS A 329 26.23 14.05 12.61
CA CYS A 329 26.17 15.49 12.77
C CYS A 329 27.23 16.00 13.76
N GLN A 330 27.35 15.37 14.94
CA GLN A 330 28.31 15.77 15.98
C GLN A 330 29.77 15.60 15.57
N ALA A 331 30.07 14.77 14.58
CA ALA A 331 31.39 14.65 13.99
C ALA A 331 31.74 15.83 13.06
N GLN A 332 30.76 16.67 12.69
CA GLN A 332 30.93 17.79 11.79
C GLN A 332 30.97 19.13 12.52
N THR A 333 31.73 20.08 11.95
CA THR A 333 31.75 21.47 12.45
C THR A 333 30.39 22.13 12.18
N GLY A 334 29.79 22.75 13.21
CA GLY A 334 28.53 23.50 13.07
C GLY A 334 27.27 22.69 13.36
N CYS A 335 27.38 21.44 13.80
CA CYS A 335 26.24 20.67 14.30
C CYS A 335 25.56 21.40 15.48
N PRO A 336 24.24 21.64 15.42
CA PRO A 336 23.53 22.33 16.51
C PRO A 336 23.24 21.42 17.72
N LEU A 337 23.44 20.11 17.56
CA LEU A 337 23.17 19.09 18.58
C LEU A 337 24.41 18.84 19.44
N THR A 338 24.28 18.90 20.78
CA THR A 338 25.43 18.85 21.67
C THR A 338 25.25 17.85 22.82
N GLY A 339 26.35 17.37 23.38
CA GLY A 339 26.40 16.45 24.52
C GLY A 339 26.42 14.98 24.10
N SER A 340 25.93 14.07 24.95
CA SER A 340 25.82 12.67 24.56
C SER A 340 24.73 12.49 23.48
N THR A 341 24.78 11.38 22.73
CA THR A 341 23.77 11.02 21.73
C THR A 341 22.35 11.09 22.31
N ASP A 342 22.11 10.55 23.52
CA ASP A 342 20.81 10.62 24.21
C ASP A 342 20.35 12.04 24.50
N LYS A 343 21.28 12.90 24.97
CA LYS A 343 20.99 14.29 25.23
C LYS A 343 20.67 15.04 23.95
N ALA A 344 21.40 14.79 22.88
CA ALA A 344 21.20 15.41 21.58
C ALA A 344 19.88 15.00 20.92
N VAL A 345 19.50 13.72 20.98
CA VAL A 345 18.17 13.23 20.55
C VAL A 345 17.05 13.89 21.36
N SER A 346 17.22 13.99 22.69
CA SER A 346 16.24 14.67 23.55
C SER A 346 16.15 16.17 23.25
N GLN A 347 17.27 16.81 22.93
CA GLN A 347 17.33 18.23 22.50
C GLN A 347 16.57 18.43 21.20
N LEU A 348 16.78 17.56 20.19
CA LEU A 348 16.07 17.61 18.92
C LEU A 348 14.56 17.37 19.11
N ALA A 349 14.19 16.39 19.92
CA ALA A 349 12.80 16.11 20.26
C ALA A 349 12.11 17.30 20.96
N ALA A 350 12.78 17.91 21.94
CA ALA A 350 12.27 19.09 22.63
C ALA A 350 12.10 20.29 21.69
N PHE A 351 13.06 20.52 20.80
CA PHE A 351 13.00 21.57 19.78
C PHE A 351 11.78 21.38 18.87
N VAL A 352 11.64 20.19 18.25
CA VAL A 352 10.55 19.90 17.33
C VAL A 352 9.18 19.97 18.04
N ASN A 353 9.05 19.39 19.24
CA ASN A 353 7.80 19.45 20.01
C ASN A 353 7.41 20.90 20.43
N GLY A 354 8.36 21.81 20.48
CA GLY A 354 8.11 23.24 20.75
C GLY A 354 7.44 23.97 19.59
N LEU A 355 7.51 23.44 18.37
CA LEU A 355 7.02 24.09 17.16
C LEU A 355 5.47 24.13 17.06
N ASP A 356 4.74 23.36 17.86
CA ASP A 356 3.28 23.52 17.96
C ASP A 356 2.89 24.87 18.57
N LYS A 357 3.71 25.39 19.48
CA LYS A 357 3.47 26.68 20.15
C LYS A 357 4.17 27.83 19.48
N ASN A 358 5.30 27.58 18.84
CA ASN A 358 6.14 28.56 18.19
C ASN A 358 6.69 28.00 16.86
N PRO A 359 5.87 27.96 15.78
CA PRO A 359 6.30 27.43 14.48
C PRO A 359 7.52 28.17 13.96
N LEU A 360 8.41 27.47 13.24
CA LEU A 360 9.47 28.13 12.49
C LEU A 360 8.87 29.02 11.40
N THR A 361 9.48 30.15 11.15
CA THR A 361 9.14 31.06 10.04
C THR A 361 10.27 31.09 9.03
N ALA A 362 9.91 31.12 7.74
CA ALA A 362 10.89 31.35 6.70
C ALA A 362 11.30 32.83 6.67
N SER A 363 12.59 33.13 6.52
CA SER A 363 13.10 34.50 6.47
C SER A 363 12.82 35.19 5.12
N ASP A 364 12.46 34.45 4.08
CA ASP A 364 12.21 34.92 2.71
C ASP A 364 10.73 34.81 2.28
N SER A 365 9.82 34.38 3.16
CA SER A 365 8.39 34.25 2.88
C SER A 365 7.57 34.10 4.17
N ASP A 366 6.23 34.14 4.06
CA ASP A 366 5.31 33.89 5.18
C ASP A 366 5.13 32.42 5.52
N ALA A 367 5.93 31.51 4.93
CA ALA A 367 5.81 30.08 5.15
C ALA A 367 6.26 29.71 6.56
N THR A 368 5.52 28.78 7.17
CA THR A 368 5.82 28.26 8.51
C THR A 368 6.03 26.75 8.48
N VAL A 369 6.72 26.24 9.50
CA VAL A 369 6.93 24.81 9.72
C VAL A 369 6.55 24.47 11.17
N ASN A 370 5.54 23.60 11.33
CA ASN A 370 5.06 23.12 12.62
C ASN A 370 5.73 21.80 13.03
N THR A 371 5.37 21.26 14.20
CA THR A 371 5.90 20.00 14.74
C THR A 371 5.78 18.84 13.77
N GLN A 372 4.61 18.65 13.16
CA GLN A 372 4.39 17.51 12.26
C GLN A 372 5.24 17.62 10.99
N GLU A 373 5.26 18.78 10.38
CA GLU A 373 6.03 19.05 9.16
C GLU A 373 7.55 18.89 9.40
N ALA A 374 8.05 19.37 10.54
CA ALA A 374 9.44 19.16 10.93
C ALA A 374 9.73 17.66 11.19
N THR A 375 8.81 16.94 11.83
CA THR A 375 8.93 15.50 12.06
C THR A 375 9.00 14.73 10.73
N ASP A 376 8.15 15.08 9.76
CA ASP A 376 8.11 14.43 8.45
C ASP A 376 9.39 14.67 7.65
N ILE A 377 9.93 15.91 7.68
CA ILE A 377 11.22 16.23 7.05
C ILE A 377 12.36 15.42 7.69
N ILE A 378 12.41 15.36 9.02
CA ILE A 378 13.43 14.60 9.75
C ILE A 378 13.27 13.09 9.47
N MET A 379 12.05 12.56 9.49
CA MET A 379 11.79 11.17 9.12
C MET A 379 12.29 10.87 7.70
N GLN A 380 12.03 11.77 6.76
CA GLN A 380 12.44 11.58 5.37
C GLN A 380 13.96 11.59 5.22
N LEU A 381 14.65 12.59 5.78
CA LEU A 381 16.07 12.84 5.54
C LEU A 381 17.01 12.14 6.53
N ALA A 382 16.54 11.78 7.73
CA ALA A 382 17.35 10.99 8.65
C ALA A 382 17.16 9.49 8.43
N VAL A 383 15.93 9.04 8.13
CA VAL A 383 15.53 7.64 8.30
C VAL A 383 15.19 6.97 6.98
N ARG A 384 14.26 7.53 6.18
CA ARG A 384 13.75 6.86 4.97
C ARG A 384 14.68 6.93 3.77
N ARG A 385 15.27 8.09 3.55
CA ARG A 385 16.23 8.37 2.47
C ARG A 385 17.32 9.28 3.02
N PRO A 386 18.30 8.73 3.72
CA PRO A 386 19.28 9.51 4.44
C PRO A 386 20.01 10.51 3.55
N ASP A 387 19.80 11.79 3.85
CA ASP A 387 20.61 12.95 3.44
C ASP A 387 20.98 13.71 4.71
N TRP A 388 21.92 13.15 5.44
CA TRP A 388 22.30 13.66 6.76
C TRP A 388 22.98 15.00 6.71
N ASP A 389 23.73 15.28 5.66
CA ASP A 389 24.38 16.60 5.46
C ASP A 389 23.33 17.66 5.14
N GLY A 390 22.39 17.37 4.25
CA GLY A 390 21.25 18.22 3.95
C GLY A 390 20.37 18.48 5.17
N LEU A 391 20.11 17.47 5.98
CA LEU A 391 19.36 17.63 7.23
C LEU A 391 20.11 18.52 8.22
N THR A 392 21.43 18.33 8.38
CA THR A 392 22.26 19.18 9.25
C THR A 392 22.23 20.65 8.79
N ALA A 393 22.32 20.89 7.48
CA ALA A 393 22.21 22.22 6.90
C ALA A 393 20.86 22.90 7.18
N MET A 394 19.75 22.13 7.24
CA MET A 394 18.42 22.63 7.58
C MET A 394 18.24 22.87 9.08
N LEU A 395 18.72 21.96 9.93
CA LEU A 395 18.56 22.03 11.37
C LEU A 395 19.42 23.14 12.00
N THR A 396 20.59 23.44 11.45
CA THR A 396 21.49 24.45 12.03
C THR A 396 20.82 25.82 12.11
N PRO A 397 20.34 26.48 11.04
CA PRO A 397 19.64 27.75 11.15
C PRO A 397 18.30 27.64 11.90
N ALA A 398 17.59 26.52 11.77
CA ALA A 398 16.33 26.29 12.48
C ALA A 398 16.51 26.30 14.01
N MET A 399 17.53 25.64 14.53
CA MET A 399 17.78 25.53 15.97
C MET A 399 18.54 26.72 16.56
N THR A 400 19.42 27.38 15.77
CA THR A 400 20.24 28.50 16.27
C THR A 400 19.56 29.85 16.13
N ASN A 401 18.82 30.06 15.05
CA ASN A 401 18.24 31.35 14.66
C ASN A 401 16.71 31.33 14.56
N HIS A 402 16.07 30.18 14.81
CA HIS A 402 14.64 29.96 14.59
C HIS A 402 14.21 30.21 13.14
N ASP A 403 15.13 30.00 12.18
CA ASP A 403 14.91 30.21 10.74
C ASP A 403 14.49 28.88 10.06
N GLY A 404 13.23 28.83 9.62
CA GLY A 404 12.62 27.68 8.95
C GLY A 404 12.74 27.66 7.43
N THR A 405 13.49 28.59 6.82
CA THR A 405 13.51 28.81 5.36
C THR A 405 13.83 27.54 4.57
N LEU A 406 14.87 26.79 4.94
CA LEU A 406 15.25 25.58 4.21
C LEU A 406 14.23 24.46 4.39
N MET A 407 13.66 24.29 5.59
CA MET A 407 12.59 23.32 5.84
C MET A 407 11.30 23.66 5.10
N ALA A 408 10.93 24.95 5.05
CA ALA A 408 9.76 25.41 4.30
C ALA A 408 9.92 25.16 2.78
N LYS A 409 11.13 25.35 2.23
CA LYS A 409 11.43 25.00 0.83
C LYS A 409 11.36 23.51 0.56
N ALA A 410 11.86 22.67 1.46
CA ALA A 410 11.74 21.21 1.36
C ALA A 410 10.27 20.77 1.33
N LYS A 411 9.41 21.37 2.18
CA LYS A 411 7.97 21.17 2.18
C LYS A 411 7.30 21.58 0.87
N GLN A 412 7.67 22.76 0.31
CA GLN A 412 7.10 23.26 -0.95
C GLN A 412 7.53 22.44 -2.16
N GLY A 413 8.72 21.84 -2.14
CA GLY A 413 9.22 20.94 -3.19
C GLY A 413 8.40 19.65 -3.31
N SER A 414 7.79 19.21 -2.20
CA SER A 414 6.84 18.09 -2.18
C SER A 414 5.39 18.49 -2.54
N ASN A 415 5.06 19.79 -2.47
CA ASN A 415 3.72 20.34 -2.72
C ASN A 415 3.67 21.15 -4.02
N LYS A 416 4.26 20.71 -5.13
CA LYS A 416 3.95 21.35 -6.42
C LYS A 416 2.47 21.13 -6.71
N SER A 417 1.68 22.12 -6.34
CA SER A 417 0.24 22.25 -6.50
C SER A 417 -0.14 22.22 -7.99
N SER A 418 -0.49 21.05 -8.48
CA SER A 418 -1.61 20.99 -9.41
C SER A 418 -2.88 21.16 -8.58
N THR A 419 -3.85 21.91 -9.07
CA THR A 419 -5.19 21.97 -8.45
C THR A 419 -5.70 20.55 -8.31
N MET A 420 -5.85 20.07 -7.04
CA MET A 420 -6.31 18.71 -6.78
C MET A 420 -7.72 18.55 -7.35
N THR A 421 -7.92 17.52 -8.18
CA THR A 421 -9.25 17.21 -8.72
C THR A 421 -10.10 16.49 -7.67
N VAL A 422 -11.41 16.45 -7.91
CA VAL A 422 -12.36 15.72 -7.03
C VAL A 422 -12.03 14.24 -7.01
N GLU A 423 -11.70 13.66 -8.17
CA GLU A 423 -11.34 12.26 -8.33
C GLU A 423 -10.05 11.92 -7.57
N ALA A 424 -9.03 12.81 -7.65
CA ALA A 424 -7.79 12.64 -6.90
C ALA A 424 -8.03 12.70 -5.39
N ALA A 425 -8.87 13.63 -4.92
CA ALA A 425 -9.23 13.73 -3.51
C ALA A 425 -10.06 12.52 -3.04
N ALA A 426 -10.98 12.02 -3.88
CA ALA A 426 -11.75 10.81 -3.59
C ALA A 426 -10.84 9.57 -3.51
N TYR A 427 -9.87 9.45 -4.43
CA TYR A 427 -8.88 8.37 -4.42
C TYR A 427 -8.03 8.39 -3.14
N ILE A 428 -7.54 9.57 -2.74
CA ILE A 428 -6.78 9.74 -1.49
C ILE A 428 -7.64 9.33 -0.29
N ALA A 429 -8.89 9.83 -0.24
CA ALA A 429 -9.82 9.51 0.83
C ALA A 429 -10.05 8.00 0.97
N ASN A 430 -10.31 7.32 -0.16
CA ASN A 430 -10.50 5.87 -0.18
C ASN A 430 -9.22 5.15 0.27
N THR A 431 -8.05 5.49 -0.28
CA THR A 431 -6.77 4.82 0.06
C THR A 431 -6.45 4.91 1.55
N GLU A 432 -6.58 6.10 2.16
CA GLU A 432 -6.27 6.27 3.59
C GLU A 432 -7.32 5.59 4.49
N ILE A 433 -8.60 5.67 4.14
CA ILE A 433 -9.65 4.98 4.89
C ILE A 433 -9.48 3.46 4.77
N MET A 434 -9.19 2.95 3.58
CA MET A 434 -8.97 1.52 3.37
C MET A 434 -7.73 1.01 4.08
N PHE A 435 -6.67 1.84 4.18
CA PHE A 435 -5.55 1.49 5.05
C PHE A 435 -6.00 1.20 6.49
N ALA A 436 -6.77 2.11 7.08
CA ALA A 436 -7.25 1.94 8.44
C ALA A 436 -8.30 0.82 8.57
N ALA A 437 -9.25 0.73 7.65
CA ALA A 437 -10.30 -0.27 7.66
C ALA A 437 -9.75 -1.70 7.62
N VAL A 438 -8.79 -1.95 6.72
CA VAL A 438 -8.14 -3.27 6.61
C VAL A 438 -7.31 -3.59 7.84
N VAL A 439 -6.50 -2.63 8.34
CA VAL A 439 -5.74 -2.82 9.59
C VAL A 439 -6.68 -3.17 10.74
N CYS A 440 -7.80 -2.46 10.87
CA CYS A 440 -8.78 -2.76 11.93
C CYS A 440 -9.44 -4.14 11.75
N ASN A 441 -9.75 -4.54 10.51
CA ASN A 441 -10.34 -5.85 10.22
C ASN A 441 -9.35 -7.01 10.37
N ASP A 442 -8.05 -6.75 10.27
CA ASP A 442 -7.02 -7.81 10.38
C ASP A 442 -6.60 -8.10 11.83
N TYR A 443 -6.84 -7.16 12.76
CA TYR A 443 -6.45 -7.30 14.16
C TYR A 443 -7.66 -7.15 15.10
N PRO A 444 -7.73 -7.96 16.19
CA PRO A 444 -8.78 -7.83 17.20
C PRO A 444 -8.61 -6.55 18.01
N ASP A 445 -9.70 -6.10 18.64
CA ASP A 445 -9.64 -5.06 19.67
C ASP A 445 -8.83 -5.55 20.88
N THR A 446 -8.02 -4.68 21.46
CA THR A 446 -7.17 -4.99 22.62
C THR A 446 -7.89 -4.81 23.96
N ASP A 447 -9.11 -4.28 23.98
CA ASP A 447 -9.90 -3.92 25.18
C ASP A 447 -9.22 -2.91 26.13
N ASN A 448 -8.07 -2.33 25.74
CA ASN A 448 -7.35 -1.35 26.55
C ASN A 448 -8.13 -0.04 26.68
N ALA A 449 -8.28 0.50 27.88
CA ALA A 449 -8.87 1.82 28.07
C ALA A 449 -8.01 2.93 27.42
N ALA A 450 -8.62 4.04 27.02
CA ALA A 450 -7.90 5.18 26.44
C ALA A 450 -6.74 5.66 27.34
N SER A 451 -6.97 5.70 28.66
CA SER A 451 -5.94 6.07 29.64
C SER A 451 -4.75 5.09 29.71
N GLU A 452 -4.99 3.80 29.44
CA GLU A 452 -3.92 2.79 29.36
C GLU A 452 -3.10 2.96 28.10
N MET A 453 -3.75 3.21 26.95
CA MET A 453 -3.08 3.53 25.70
C MET A 453 -2.23 4.81 25.81
N ASP A 454 -2.74 5.85 26.49
CA ASP A 454 -1.98 7.08 26.78
C ASP A 454 -0.79 6.83 27.69
N ALA A 455 -0.92 5.96 28.69
CA ALA A 455 0.18 5.56 29.58
C ALA A 455 1.25 4.74 28.85
N GLN A 456 0.84 3.85 27.95
CA GLN A 456 1.75 3.12 27.06
C GLN A 456 2.51 4.08 26.15
N ALA A 457 1.82 5.00 25.47
CA ALA A 457 2.43 6.02 24.64
C ALA A 457 3.41 6.92 25.42
N ALA A 458 3.10 7.27 26.67
CA ALA A 458 4.00 8.02 27.55
C ALA A 458 5.26 7.21 27.91
N THR A 459 5.13 5.90 28.11
CA THR A 459 6.26 5.01 28.37
C THR A 459 7.15 4.88 27.14
N GLU A 460 6.55 4.71 25.98
CA GLU A 460 7.28 4.66 24.69
C GLU A 460 8.03 5.96 24.42
N ARG A 461 7.43 7.15 24.68
CA ARG A 461 8.12 8.45 24.56
C ARG A 461 9.33 8.62 25.48
N LYS A 462 9.37 7.93 26.62
CA LYS A 462 10.56 7.92 27.50
C LYS A 462 11.69 7.06 26.91
N ALA A 463 11.35 5.92 26.30
CA ALA A 463 12.32 5.05 25.66
C ALA A 463 12.83 5.62 24.33
N HIS A 464 11.94 6.24 23.56
CA HIS A 464 12.17 6.77 22.22
C HIS A 464 11.68 8.24 22.15
N PRO A 465 12.50 9.21 22.60
CA PRO A 465 12.08 10.60 22.79
C PRO A 465 11.58 11.29 21.52
N PHE A 466 12.10 10.93 20.35
CA PHE A 466 11.73 11.58 19.09
C PHE A 466 10.52 10.90 18.43
N PHE A 467 10.56 9.59 18.20
CA PHE A 467 9.52 8.86 17.45
C PHE A 467 8.51 8.11 18.32
N GLY A 468 8.75 7.97 19.64
CA GLY A 468 7.89 7.22 20.53
C GLY A 468 6.51 7.84 20.76
N GLY A 469 5.56 6.99 21.17
CA GLY A 469 4.19 7.36 21.50
C GLY A 469 3.19 7.17 20.37
N THR A 470 3.50 6.31 19.40
CA THR A 470 2.65 6.03 18.23
C THR A 470 2.28 4.56 18.06
N SER A 471 2.81 3.64 18.88
CA SER A 471 2.52 2.19 18.74
C SER A 471 1.05 1.85 18.96
N SER A 472 0.39 2.44 19.95
CA SER A 472 -1.04 2.26 20.23
C SER A 472 -1.99 3.15 19.41
N ALA A 473 -1.47 3.92 18.45
CA ALA A 473 -2.25 4.94 17.76
C ALA A 473 -3.36 4.35 16.87
N MET A 474 -3.04 3.33 16.08
CA MET A 474 -4.03 2.64 15.25
C MET A 474 -4.97 1.76 16.09
N GLU A 475 -4.50 1.14 17.15
CA GLU A 475 -5.35 0.39 18.07
C GLU A 475 -6.44 1.29 18.69
N ALA A 476 -6.07 2.52 19.11
CA ALA A 476 -7.04 3.50 19.57
C ALA A 476 -8.04 3.89 18.48
N TYR A 477 -7.58 4.14 17.25
CA TYR A 477 -8.46 4.43 16.12
C TYR A 477 -9.40 3.25 15.82
N CYS A 478 -8.85 2.03 15.74
CA CYS A 478 -9.61 0.82 15.43
C CYS A 478 -10.69 0.53 16.47
N ARG A 479 -10.41 0.78 17.76
CA ARG A 479 -11.42 0.68 18.80
C ARG A 479 -12.66 1.53 18.51
N GLY A 480 -12.47 2.75 18.03
CA GLY A 480 -13.56 3.62 17.60
C GLY A 480 -14.20 3.19 16.28
N TRP A 481 -13.40 2.63 15.37
CA TRP A 481 -13.87 2.11 14.08
C TRP A 481 -14.89 0.98 14.24
N GLY A 482 -14.69 0.07 15.20
CA GLY A 482 -15.71 -0.90 15.64
C GLY A 482 -15.83 -2.16 14.77
N HIS A 483 -15.10 -2.27 13.65
CA HIS A 483 -15.09 -3.44 12.78
C HIS A 483 -13.75 -4.14 12.93
N HIS A 484 -13.72 -5.32 13.57
CA HIS A 484 -12.50 -5.99 14.00
C HIS A 484 -12.46 -7.47 13.65
N ALA A 485 -11.24 -8.00 13.48
CA ALA A 485 -11.03 -9.45 13.46
C ALA A 485 -11.52 -10.09 14.76
N GLN A 486 -12.10 -11.27 14.65
CA GLN A 486 -12.49 -12.07 15.83
C GLN A 486 -11.29 -12.81 16.45
N THR A 487 -10.25 -13.04 15.66
CA THR A 487 -9.03 -13.74 16.10
C THR A 487 -7.78 -13.00 15.62
N PRO A 488 -6.71 -12.95 16.44
CA PRO A 488 -5.45 -12.32 16.02
C PRO A 488 -4.80 -13.09 14.88
N PRO A 489 -3.92 -12.42 14.11
CA PRO A 489 -3.03 -13.08 13.18
C PRO A 489 -2.21 -14.18 13.85
N GLN A 490 -1.83 -15.18 13.10
CA GLN A 490 -1.04 -16.30 13.61
C GLN A 490 0.18 -16.50 12.74
N LYS A 491 1.24 -17.02 13.37
CA LYS A 491 2.41 -17.48 12.64
C LYS A 491 1.96 -18.55 11.63
N ILE A 492 2.26 -18.31 10.36
CA ILE A 492 1.95 -19.28 9.29
C ILE A 492 2.98 -20.41 9.23
N GLN A 493 2.58 -21.55 8.69
CA GLN A 493 3.46 -22.69 8.43
C GLN A 493 3.09 -23.33 7.09
N VAL A 494 3.51 -22.72 6.00
CA VAL A 494 3.20 -23.22 4.65
C VAL A 494 3.94 -24.51 4.37
N LYS A 495 3.23 -25.52 3.89
CA LYS A 495 3.78 -26.83 3.51
C LYS A 495 3.23 -27.29 2.16
N GLY A 496 4.11 -27.82 1.32
CA GLY A 496 3.69 -28.45 0.06
C GLY A 496 3.39 -27.48 -1.08
N SER A 497 3.75 -26.19 -0.93
CA SER A 497 3.68 -25.18 -1.99
C SER A 497 4.92 -25.17 -2.86
N ASP A 498 4.85 -24.48 -4.02
CA ASP A 498 6.03 -24.07 -4.79
C ASP A 498 6.90 -23.09 -3.97
N PRO A 499 8.20 -22.93 -4.32
CA PRO A 499 9.10 -22.02 -3.61
C PRO A 499 8.70 -20.55 -3.74
N PHE A 500 9.07 -19.74 -2.73
CA PHE A 500 8.86 -18.30 -2.70
C PHE A 500 10.18 -17.57 -2.80
N LEU A 501 10.21 -16.45 -3.53
CA LEU A 501 11.29 -15.48 -3.45
C LEU A 501 10.83 -14.34 -2.52
N VAL A 502 11.44 -14.25 -1.35
CA VAL A 502 11.23 -13.15 -0.40
C VAL A 502 12.37 -12.16 -0.57
N VAL A 503 12.06 -10.88 -0.74
CA VAL A 503 13.06 -9.83 -0.89
C VAL A 503 12.98 -8.87 0.29
N GLY A 504 14.13 -8.56 0.90
CA GLY A 504 14.22 -7.65 2.05
C GLY A 504 15.34 -6.63 1.89
N ILE A 505 15.05 -5.36 2.18
CA ILE A 505 16.02 -4.27 2.16
C ILE A 505 16.50 -4.00 3.59
N LYS A 506 17.82 -3.96 3.83
CA LYS A 506 18.37 -3.76 5.18
C LYS A 506 17.94 -2.45 5.85
N GLY A 507 17.79 -1.39 5.06
CA GLY A 507 17.31 -0.09 5.52
C GLY A 507 15.84 0.17 5.22
N ASP A 508 15.00 -0.87 5.05
CA ASP A 508 13.55 -0.69 4.90
C ASP A 508 12.96 -0.21 6.22
N THR A 509 12.28 0.93 6.15
CA THR A 509 11.67 1.60 7.30
C THR A 509 10.18 1.32 7.43
N GLN A 510 9.55 0.73 6.42
CA GLN A 510 8.12 0.43 6.42
C GLN A 510 7.86 -1.03 6.75
N THR A 511 8.66 -1.94 6.16
CA THR A 511 8.67 -3.35 6.50
C THR A 511 10.10 -3.75 6.83
N LEU A 512 10.39 -3.90 8.11
CA LEU A 512 11.75 -4.10 8.60
C LEU A 512 12.38 -5.34 7.98
N TYR A 513 13.68 -5.29 7.68
CA TYR A 513 14.42 -6.43 7.12
C TYR A 513 14.25 -7.72 7.94
N SER A 514 14.18 -7.60 9.28
CA SER A 514 13.89 -8.72 10.17
C SER A 514 12.54 -9.40 9.89
N TRP A 515 11.55 -8.66 9.38
CA TRP A 515 10.26 -9.22 9.00
C TRP A 515 10.35 -10.07 7.73
N SER A 516 11.17 -9.64 6.75
CA SER A 516 11.46 -10.44 5.56
C SER A 516 12.18 -11.75 5.91
N GLN A 517 13.13 -11.70 6.87
CA GLN A 517 13.79 -12.89 7.41
C GLN A 517 12.81 -13.83 8.11
N SER A 518 11.91 -13.27 8.93
CA SER A 518 10.87 -14.02 9.64
C SER A 518 9.92 -14.70 8.66
N LEU A 519 9.43 -13.97 7.65
CA LEU A 519 8.51 -14.50 6.65
C LEU A 519 9.15 -15.64 5.84
N ALA A 520 10.39 -15.46 5.36
CA ALA A 520 11.10 -16.51 4.63
C ALA A 520 11.18 -17.82 5.44
N GLY A 521 11.41 -17.72 6.76
CA GLY A 521 11.42 -18.88 7.66
C GLY A 521 10.03 -19.49 7.90
N GLN A 522 8.95 -18.72 7.84
CA GLN A 522 7.57 -19.20 8.02
C GLN A 522 7.03 -19.93 6.79
N LEU A 523 7.52 -19.58 5.61
CA LEU A 523 7.07 -20.17 4.33
C LEU A 523 7.63 -21.58 4.08
N GLY A 524 8.56 -22.08 4.89
CA GLY A 524 9.09 -23.44 4.81
C GLY A 524 10.05 -23.68 3.64
N ASN A 525 9.80 -23.13 2.48
CA ASN A 525 10.65 -23.10 1.27
C ASN A 525 10.81 -21.68 0.72
N GLY A 526 10.79 -20.69 1.61
CA GLY A 526 11.05 -19.30 1.29
C GLY A 526 12.55 -19.04 1.13
N HIS A 527 12.96 -18.45 0.00
CA HIS A 527 14.32 -18.02 -0.29
C HIS A 527 14.43 -16.51 -0.09
N LEU A 528 15.38 -16.09 0.77
CA LEU A 528 15.58 -14.67 1.06
C LEU A 528 16.66 -14.08 0.15
N LEU A 529 16.27 -13.06 -0.61
CA LEU A 529 17.18 -12.16 -1.31
C LEU A 529 17.37 -10.90 -0.46
N THR A 530 18.61 -10.60 -0.10
CA THR A 530 18.95 -9.41 0.66
C THR A 530 19.31 -8.26 -0.28
N VAL A 531 18.83 -7.05 0.02
CA VAL A 531 19.23 -5.82 -0.68
C VAL A 531 19.85 -4.86 0.32
N GLU A 532 21.05 -4.38 0.01
CA GLU A 532 21.73 -3.34 0.79
C GLU A 532 21.11 -1.96 0.48
N GLY A 533 21.23 -1.02 1.43
CA GLY A 533 20.78 0.35 1.28
C GLY A 533 19.43 0.62 1.95
N TYR A 534 18.80 1.72 1.54
CA TYR A 534 17.56 2.24 2.10
C TYR A 534 16.47 2.29 1.03
N GLY A 535 15.23 2.12 1.44
CA GLY A 535 14.08 2.19 0.54
C GLY A 535 12.96 1.26 0.96
N HIS A 536 11.96 1.13 0.09
CA HIS A 536 10.82 0.24 0.28
C HIS A 536 10.31 -0.21 -1.09
N GLY A 537 10.28 -1.53 -1.33
CA GLY A 537 10.08 -2.13 -2.65
C GLY A 537 11.35 -2.07 -3.51
N THR A 538 11.68 -3.17 -4.16
CA THR A 538 12.93 -3.29 -4.93
C THR A 538 12.71 -3.38 -6.44
N ILE A 539 11.52 -3.83 -6.85
CA ILE A 539 11.21 -4.00 -8.27
C ILE A 539 11.24 -2.65 -9.00
N SER A 540 11.91 -2.59 -10.13
CA SER A 540 12.19 -1.38 -10.93
C SER A 540 13.06 -0.32 -10.22
N VAL A 541 13.51 -0.58 -8.99
CA VAL A 541 14.31 0.36 -8.19
C VAL A 541 15.75 -0.12 -8.05
N ASN A 542 15.94 -1.41 -7.73
CA ASN A 542 17.26 -2.03 -7.64
C ASN A 542 17.47 -3.00 -8.81
N THR A 543 18.49 -2.76 -9.63
CA THR A 543 18.75 -3.51 -10.86
C THR A 543 19.02 -5.00 -10.59
N CYS A 544 19.82 -5.31 -9.56
CA CYS A 544 20.13 -6.68 -9.18
C CYS A 544 18.89 -7.43 -8.69
N ALA A 545 18.11 -6.83 -7.79
CA ALA A 545 16.87 -7.42 -7.28
C ALA A 545 15.82 -7.59 -8.38
N THR A 546 15.64 -6.59 -9.26
CA THR A 546 14.74 -6.67 -10.41
C THR A 546 15.13 -7.83 -11.34
N THR A 547 16.44 -8.03 -11.58
CA THR A 547 16.94 -9.15 -12.41
C THR A 547 16.63 -10.49 -11.75
N ALA A 548 16.86 -10.63 -10.46
CA ALA A 548 16.57 -11.85 -9.70
C ALA A 548 15.08 -12.17 -9.67
N ILE A 549 14.23 -11.18 -9.39
CA ILE A 549 12.76 -11.29 -9.41
C ILE A 549 12.27 -11.74 -10.79
N THR A 550 12.73 -11.07 -11.83
CA THR A 550 12.35 -11.40 -13.22
C THR A 550 12.84 -12.80 -13.60
N GLY A 551 14.09 -13.14 -13.26
CA GLY A 551 14.65 -14.48 -13.52
C GLY A 551 13.87 -15.59 -12.84
N PHE A 552 13.42 -15.38 -11.59
CA PHE A 552 12.57 -16.34 -10.89
C PHE A 552 11.18 -16.44 -11.50
N LEU A 553 10.52 -15.31 -11.77
CA LEU A 553 9.16 -15.32 -12.33
C LEU A 553 9.14 -15.90 -13.75
N VAL A 554 10.10 -15.58 -14.62
CA VAL A 554 10.10 -16.03 -16.03
C VAL A 554 10.69 -17.44 -16.15
N ASN A 555 11.82 -17.72 -15.53
CA ASN A 555 12.57 -18.97 -15.76
C ASN A 555 12.48 -19.95 -14.59
N GLY A 556 11.89 -19.56 -13.46
CA GLY A 556 11.92 -20.36 -12.23
C GLY A 556 13.32 -20.41 -11.58
N THR A 557 14.25 -19.52 -11.99
CA THR A 557 15.62 -19.51 -11.48
C THR A 557 15.67 -18.81 -10.12
N MET A 558 15.81 -19.60 -9.06
CA MET A 558 15.99 -19.07 -7.71
C MET A 558 17.42 -18.55 -7.51
N PRO A 559 17.61 -17.35 -6.92
CA PRO A 559 18.95 -16.92 -6.51
C PRO A 559 19.61 -17.89 -5.55
N ASP A 560 20.94 -17.98 -5.58
CA ASP A 560 21.67 -18.79 -4.61
C ASP A 560 21.38 -18.32 -3.17
N GLU A 561 21.39 -19.27 -2.22
CA GLU A 561 21.17 -18.95 -0.80
C GLU A 561 22.23 -17.94 -0.29
N GLY A 562 21.76 -16.90 0.41
CA GLY A 562 22.60 -15.82 0.92
C GLY A 562 22.99 -14.76 -0.12
N THR A 563 22.41 -14.81 -1.32
CA THR A 563 22.61 -13.76 -2.33
C THR A 563 22.26 -12.38 -1.78
N THR A 564 23.16 -11.43 -2.00
CA THR A 564 23.00 -10.03 -1.58
C THR A 564 23.19 -9.10 -2.78
N CYS A 565 22.22 -8.24 -3.03
CA CYS A 565 22.28 -7.17 -4.01
C CYS A 565 22.83 -5.90 -3.36
N ALA A 566 23.83 -5.27 -3.99
CA ALA A 566 24.30 -3.95 -3.56
C ALA A 566 23.23 -2.88 -3.80
N ALA A 567 23.28 -1.78 -3.04
CA ALA A 567 22.50 -0.59 -3.35
C ALA A 567 22.90 -0.05 -4.73
N ASP A 568 21.92 0.33 -5.55
CA ASP A 568 22.24 1.02 -6.81
C ASP A 568 22.85 2.40 -6.49
N PRO A 569 23.81 2.86 -7.31
CA PRO A 569 24.38 4.19 -7.13
C PRO A 569 23.28 5.25 -7.16
N GLN A 570 23.20 6.08 -6.13
CA GLN A 570 22.32 7.23 -6.15
C GLN A 570 22.71 8.10 -7.37
N PRO A 571 21.73 8.59 -8.19
CA PRO A 571 22.04 9.60 -9.18
C PRO A 571 22.68 10.79 -8.46
N ALA A 572 23.87 11.21 -8.94
CA ALA A 572 24.54 12.38 -8.41
C ALA A 572 23.51 13.52 -8.32
N ALA A 573 23.41 14.17 -7.15
CA ALA A 573 22.56 15.34 -6.99
C ALA A 573 22.84 16.28 -8.17
N SER A 574 21.82 16.59 -8.98
CA SER A 574 21.98 17.52 -10.09
C SER A 574 22.45 18.83 -9.48
N GLU A 575 23.68 19.24 -9.81
CA GLU A 575 24.15 20.58 -9.46
C GLU A 575 23.07 21.59 -9.85
N PRO A 576 22.74 22.55 -8.97
CA PRO A 576 21.81 23.59 -9.32
C PRO A 576 22.38 24.31 -10.56
N GLN A 577 21.67 24.22 -11.68
CA GLN A 577 22.05 24.97 -12.87
C GLN A 577 22.16 26.45 -12.48
N PRO A 578 23.29 27.10 -12.76
CA PRO A 578 23.41 28.55 -12.53
C PRO A 578 22.31 29.22 -13.36
N ALA A 579 21.59 30.14 -12.71
CA ALA A 579 20.58 30.95 -13.36
C ALA A 579 21.24 31.77 -14.48
N THR A 580 21.18 31.29 -15.71
CA THR A 580 21.56 32.05 -16.90
C THR A 580 20.42 33.00 -17.22
N GLY A 581 20.47 34.16 -16.63
CA GLY A 581 19.58 35.28 -16.84
C GLY A 581 20.36 36.58 -17.01
N GLU A 582 21.22 36.67 -18.03
CA GLU A 582 21.61 37.99 -18.56
C GLU A 582 20.77 38.26 -19.81
N PRO A 583 20.07 39.40 -19.89
CA PRO A 583 19.38 39.80 -21.09
C PRO A 583 20.41 40.27 -22.12
N GLN A 584 20.49 39.62 -23.28
CA GLN A 584 21.26 40.10 -24.41
C GLN A 584 20.68 41.44 -24.91
N PRO A 585 21.54 42.43 -25.18
CA PRO A 585 21.10 43.72 -25.74
C PRO A 585 20.63 43.53 -27.18
N ALA A 586 19.47 44.11 -27.49
CA ALA A 586 18.89 44.14 -28.82
C ALA A 586 19.83 44.85 -29.80
N THR A 587 20.40 44.15 -30.77
CA THR A 587 21.09 44.73 -31.91
C THR A 587 20.04 45.21 -32.92
N GLY A 588 19.98 46.55 -33.09
CA GLY A 588 19.14 47.21 -34.02
C GLY A 588 19.52 46.86 -35.48
N GLY A 589 18.54 46.38 -36.24
CA GLY A 589 18.67 46.21 -37.69
C GLY A 589 18.51 47.53 -38.39
N ALA A 590 19.57 47.94 -39.07
CA ALA A 590 19.51 49.02 -40.05
C ALA A 590 19.06 48.51 -41.38
N LYS A 591 18.24 49.28 -42.04
CA LYS A 591 17.68 49.07 -43.39
C LYS A 591 18.77 48.99 -44.46
N GLY A 592 18.53 48.12 -45.43
CA GLY A 592 19.10 48.06 -46.76
C GLY A 592 18.21 47.22 -47.63
#